data_cc4e342c4c88d870509f42061549376f
#
_entry.id   cc4e342c4c88d870509f42061549376f
#
_cell.length_a   1.000
_cell.length_b   1.000
_cell.length_c   1.000
_cell.angle_alpha   90.00
_cell.angle_beta   90.00
_cell.angle_gamma   90.00
#
_symmetry.space_group_name_H-M   'P 1'
#
loop_
_entity.id
_entity.type
_entity.pdbx_description
1 polymer ?
#
loop_
_entity_poly.entity_id
_entity_poly.type
_entity_poly.pdbx_seq_one_letter_code
_entity_poly.pdbx_strand_id
1 'polypeptide(L)'
;MDKNNKIASRVALGALFAYGNATIAPYSEQFYVGGANSIRAFTVRSIGPGGYHPAESRYSYLDQTGTFRFEANVEYRFRIFKSIWGATFLDAGNVWLMRKDEARPNSQLELKTFPKQIALGTGVGIRYDMDILVFRLDFGIPLHLPYDTERSGYYN
;
A
#
# COMPACT_ATOMS: atom_id res chain seq x y z
N MET A 1 -17.29 22.77 4.22
CA MET A 1 -17.16 21.55 5.04
C MET A 1 -17.42 21.93 6.48
N ASP A 2 -18.22 21.16 7.15
CA ASP A 2 -18.56 21.41 8.55
C ASP A 2 -17.34 21.17 9.46
N LYS A 3 -17.26 21.90 10.60
CA LYS A 3 -16.14 21.77 11.56
C LYS A 3 -16.01 20.37 12.16
N ASN A 4 -17.04 19.54 12.02
CA ASN A 4 -17.12 18.21 12.59
C ASN A 4 -16.76 17.09 11.59
N ASN A 5 -16.53 17.43 10.32
CA ASN A 5 -16.24 16.46 9.26
C ASN A 5 -15.02 16.90 8.45
N LYS A 6 -14.10 15.99 8.23
CA LYS A 6 -12.86 16.22 7.46
C LYS A 6 -12.62 15.08 6.47
N ILE A 7 -12.23 15.42 5.26
CA ILE A 7 -11.73 14.47 4.28
C ILE A 7 -10.25 14.75 4.09
N ALA A 8 -9.44 13.72 4.22
CA ALA A 8 -8.02 13.74 3.92
C ALA A 8 -7.75 12.78 2.76
N SER A 9 -7.04 13.24 1.75
CA SER A 9 -6.61 12.41 0.63
C SER A 9 -5.12 12.61 0.37
N ARG A 10 -4.46 11.54 -0.04
CA ARG A 10 -3.05 11.55 -0.42
C ARG A 10 -2.85 10.65 -1.63
N VAL A 11 -2.06 11.12 -2.58
CA VAL A 11 -1.52 10.31 -3.67
C VAL A 11 -0.01 10.43 -3.62
N ALA A 12 0.68 9.32 -3.69
CA ALA A 12 2.14 9.26 -3.72
C ALA A 12 2.60 8.40 -4.90
N LEU A 13 3.50 8.95 -5.67
CA LEU A 13 4.18 8.29 -6.79
C LEU A 13 5.67 8.34 -6.54
N GLY A 14 6.36 7.25 -6.85
CA GLY A 14 7.81 7.17 -6.79
C GLY A 14 8.35 6.34 -7.94
N ALA A 15 9.44 6.80 -8.56
CA ALA A 15 10.13 6.07 -9.59
C ALA A 15 11.64 6.15 -9.35
N LEU A 16 12.32 5.01 -9.50
CA LEU A 16 13.75 4.87 -9.33
C LEU A 16 14.36 4.28 -10.61
N PHE A 17 15.29 5.00 -11.19
CA PHE A 17 15.96 4.60 -12.41
C PHE A 17 17.42 4.26 -12.13
N ALA A 18 17.82 3.02 -12.42
CA ALA A 18 19.23 2.65 -12.47
C ALA A 18 19.84 3.09 -13.81
N TYR A 19 20.98 3.76 -13.76
CA TYR A 19 21.71 4.25 -14.94
C TYR A 19 23.19 3.83 -14.90
N GLY A 20 23.89 4.03 -16.01
CA GLY A 20 25.29 3.62 -16.14
C GLY A 20 25.41 2.10 -16.25
N ASN A 21 26.36 1.51 -15.52
CA ASN A 21 26.62 0.08 -15.51
C ASN A 21 25.65 -0.71 -14.61
N ALA A 22 24.78 -0.04 -13.85
CA ALA A 22 23.80 -0.68 -13.00
C ALA A 22 22.55 -1.08 -13.81
N THR A 23 22.22 -2.36 -13.81
CA THR A 23 21.00 -2.88 -14.46
C THR A 23 19.81 -2.91 -13.51
N ILE A 24 20.06 -3.03 -12.21
CA ILE A 24 19.04 -3.08 -11.15
C ILE A 24 19.43 -2.06 -10.08
N ALA A 25 18.44 -1.32 -9.57
CA ALA A 25 18.66 -0.41 -8.46
C ALA A 25 19.01 -1.20 -7.18
N PRO A 26 19.91 -0.66 -6.32
CA PRO A 26 20.22 -1.29 -5.04
C PRO A 26 18.96 -1.55 -4.21
N TYR A 27 18.90 -2.69 -3.55
CA TYR A 27 17.76 -3.08 -2.72
C TYR A 27 17.40 -2.04 -1.64
N SER A 28 18.42 -1.42 -1.04
CA SER A 28 18.24 -0.38 -0.01
C SER A 28 17.50 0.87 -0.49
N GLU A 29 17.50 1.13 -1.78
CA GLU A 29 16.86 2.28 -2.41
C GLU A 29 15.49 1.95 -3.01
N GLN A 30 15.14 0.67 -3.12
CA GLN A 30 13.87 0.24 -3.69
C GLN A 30 12.70 0.57 -2.78
N PHE A 31 11.55 0.84 -3.40
CA PHE A 31 10.31 1.14 -2.70
C PHE A 31 9.61 -0.12 -2.19
N TYR A 32 8.87 0.03 -1.11
CA TYR A 32 7.92 -0.95 -0.60
C TYR A 32 6.62 -0.26 -0.17
N VAL A 33 5.55 -1.01 -0.06
CA VAL A 33 4.24 -0.54 0.42
C VAL A 33 3.70 -1.47 1.51
N GLY A 34 2.66 -1.00 2.19
CA GLY A 34 2.02 -1.65 3.33
C GLY A 34 2.38 -1.01 4.66
N GLY A 35 1.59 -1.29 5.66
CA GLY A 35 1.74 -0.78 7.02
C GLY A 35 0.93 0.48 7.32
N ALA A 36 0.98 0.93 8.57
CA ALA A 36 0.10 1.95 9.15
C ALA A 36 0.12 3.32 8.46
N ASN A 37 1.18 3.66 7.75
CA ASN A 37 1.33 4.94 7.04
C ASN A 37 1.32 4.80 5.51
N SER A 38 0.99 3.62 5.01
CA SER A 38 0.93 3.30 3.59
C SER A 38 -0.45 2.69 3.27
N ILE A 39 -0.55 1.39 3.09
CA ILE A 39 -1.80 0.67 2.88
C ILE A 39 -2.11 -0.11 4.17
N ARG A 40 -3.02 0.42 4.98
CA ARG A 40 -3.23 0.03 6.40
C ARG A 40 -3.76 -1.39 6.60
N ALA A 41 -4.44 -1.94 5.61
CA ALA A 41 -4.95 -3.31 5.64
C ALA A 41 -3.87 -4.38 5.41
N PHE A 42 -2.64 -3.97 5.09
CA PHE A 42 -1.53 -4.86 4.75
C PHE A 42 -0.32 -4.61 5.66
N THR A 43 0.41 -5.66 5.95
CA THR A 43 1.67 -5.55 6.68
C THR A 43 2.75 -4.86 5.83
N VAL A 44 3.76 -4.34 6.48
CA VAL A 44 4.90 -3.71 5.79
C VAL A 44 5.58 -4.72 4.88
N ARG A 45 5.84 -4.35 3.62
CA ARG A 45 6.48 -5.20 2.62
C ARG A 45 5.75 -6.51 2.33
N SER A 46 4.41 -6.48 2.36
CA SER A 46 3.60 -7.67 2.04
C SER A 46 2.94 -7.63 0.66
N ILE A 47 3.17 -6.56 -0.10
CA ILE A 47 2.53 -6.32 -1.39
C ILE A 47 3.59 -6.17 -2.48
N GLY A 48 3.37 -6.83 -3.59
CA GLY A 48 4.16 -6.71 -4.81
C GLY A 48 5.54 -7.39 -4.78
N PRO A 49 6.35 -7.10 -5.76
CA PRO A 49 6.10 -6.18 -6.89
C PRO A 49 5.08 -6.74 -7.89
N GLY A 50 4.18 -5.87 -8.34
CA GLY A 50 3.10 -6.23 -9.26
C GLY A 50 2.23 -7.36 -8.74
N GLY A 51 2.00 -8.39 -9.56
CA GLY A 51 1.31 -9.62 -9.19
C GLY A 51 2.23 -10.72 -8.63
N TYR A 52 3.51 -10.43 -8.38
CA TYR A 52 4.44 -11.38 -7.79
C TYR A 52 4.14 -11.62 -6.31
N HIS A 53 4.09 -12.88 -5.93
CA HIS A 53 3.96 -13.29 -4.53
C HIS A 53 5.00 -14.39 -4.25
N PRO A 54 6.02 -14.13 -3.43
CA PRO A 54 7.02 -15.13 -3.10
C PRO A 54 6.42 -16.25 -2.23
N ALA A 55 6.97 -17.44 -2.36
CA ALA A 55 6.66 -18.53 -1.43
C ALA A 55 7.02 -18.08 0.01
N GLU A 56 6.22 -18.52 0.98
CA GLU A 56 6.45 -18.18 2.38
C GLU A 56 7.86 -18.63 2.82
N SER A 57 8.71 -17.67 3.09
CA SER A 57 10.05 -17.89 3.62
C SER A 57 10.40 -16.79 4.62
N ARG A 58 11.40 -17.04 5.45
CA ARG A 58 11.89 -16.06 6.43
C ARG A 58 12.36 -14.75 5.79
N TYR A 59 12.71 -14.77 4.51
CA TYR A 59 13.24 -13.62 3.76
C TYR A 59 12.33 -13.14 2.62
N SER A 60 11.09 -13.63 2.55
CA SER A 60 10.13 -13.26 1.49
C SER A 60 9.90 -11.75 1.39
N TYR A 61 9.98 -11.03 2.51
CA TYR A 61 9.86 -9.57 2.53
C TYR A 61 10.96 -8.83 1.75
N LEU A 62 12.12 -9.45 1.54
CA LEU A 62 13.21 -8.88 0.76
C LEU A 62 12.86 -8.81 -0.73
N ASP A 63 12.07 -9.75 -1.21
CA ASP A 63 11.67 -9.82 -2.62
C ASP A 63 10.47 -8.92 -2.94
N GLN A 64 9.81 -8.37 -1.92
CA GLN A 64 8.61 -7.55 -2.07
C GLN A 64 8.92 -6.04 -2.10
N THR A 65 9.83 -5.66 -2.98
CA THR A 65 10.24 -4.28 -3.25
C THR A 65 10.18 -3.99 -4.76
N GLY A 66 10.11 -2.73 -5.13
CA GLY A 66 10.04 -2.32 -6.53
C GLY A 66 10.72 -0.99 -6.80
N THR A 67 10.85 -0.66 -8.07
CA THR A 67 11.44 0.60 -8.54
C THR A 67 10.40 1.64 -8.97
N PHE A 68 9.13 1.26 -9.02
CA PHE A 68 8.00 2.17 -9.18
C PHE A 68 6.98 1.91 -8.07
N ARG A 69 6.50 2.99 -7.45
CA ARG A 69 5.51 2.95 -6.37
C ARG A 69 4.32 3.84 -6.71
N PHE A 70 3.14 3.31 -6.46
CA PHE A 70 1.89 4.07 -6.44
C PHE A 70 1.16 3.81 -5.13
N GLU A 71 0.71 4.88 -4.48
CA GLU A 71 -0.18 4.83 -3.31
C GLU A 71 -1.25 5.89 -3.43
N ALA A 72 -2.46 5.54 -3.08
CA ALA A 72 -3.58 6.46 -2.93
C ALA A 72 -4.32 6.15 -1.62
N ASN A 73 -4.56 7.16 -0.83
CA ASN A 73 -5.23 7.04 0.45
C ASN A 73 -6.35 8.08 0.52
N VAL A 74 -7.52 7.68 0.94
CA VAL A 74 -8.65 8.57 1.25
C VAL A 74 -9.14 8.22 2.65
N GLU A 75 -9.32 9.23 3.48
CA GLU A 75 -9.81 9.07 4.85
C GLU A 75 -10.89 10.11 5.12
N TYR A 76 -12.05 9.63 5.56
CA TYR A 76 -13.12 10.47 6.07
C TYR A 76 -13.12 10.41 7.59
N ARG A 77 -12.99 11.58 8.22
CA ARG A 77 -12.98 11.75 9.68
C ARG A 77 -14.23 12.48 10.12
N PHE A 78 -14.86 11.98 11.17
CA PHE A 78 -16.02 12.59 11.80
C PHE A 78 -15.81 12.68 13.30
N ARG A 79 -16.26 13.79 13.89
CA ARG A 79 -16.16 13.99 15.35
C ARG A 79 -17.20 13.14 16.07
N ILE A 80 -16.74 12.30 16.99
CA ILE A 80 -17.63 11.50 17.87
C ILE A 80 -17.87 12.28 19.16
N PHE A 81 -16.82 12.76 19.79
CA PHE A 81 -16.89 13.48 21.05
C PHE A 81 -15.64 14.38 21.18
N LYS A 82 -15.75 15.56 21.80
CA LYS A 82 -14.69 16.55 22.02
C LYS A 82 -13.34 16.29 21.29
N SER A 83 -12.50 15.42 21.86
CA SER A 83 -11.17 15.08 21.34
C SER A 83 -11.14 13.71 20.61
N ILE A 84 -12.29 13.02 20.50
CA ILE A 84 -12.40 11.72 19.89
C ILE A 84 -13.00 11.85 18.50
N TRP A 85 -12.27 11.33 17.49
CA TRP A 85 -12.67 11.29 16.10
C TRP A 85 -12.76 9.86 15.61
N GLY A 86 -13.84 9.54 14.91
CA GLY A 86 -13.92 8.34 14.10
C GLY A 86 -13.34 8.59 12.72
N ALA A 87 -12.81 7.55 12.12
CA ALA A 87 -12.32 7.59 10.75
C ALA A 87 -12.73 6.34 9.99
N THR A 88 -13.05 6.50 8.72
CA THR A 88 -13.11 5.40 7.77
C THR A 88 -12.15 5.71 6.63
N PHE A 89 -11.53 4.69 6.06
CA PHE A 89 -10.50 4.88 5.06
C PHE A 89 -10.57 3.85 3.93
N LEU A 90 -10.04 4.27 2.79
CA LEU A 90 -9.78 3.44 1.63
C LEU A 90 -8.35 3.70 1.18
N ASP A 91 -7.55 2.66 1.14
CA ASP A 91 -6.16 2.70 0.72
C ASP A 91 -5.95 1.81 -0.51
N ALA A 92 -5.20 2.29 -1.46
CA ALA A 92 -4.85 1.58 -2.68
C ALA A 92 -3.38 1.75 -3.02
N GLY A 93 -2.75 0.76 -3.59
CA GLY A 93 -1.40 0.88 -4.10
C GLY A 93 -0.69 -0.42 -4.35
N ASN A 94 0.49 -0.31 -4.90
CA ASN A 94 1.44 -1.40 -5.10
C ASN A 94 2.81 -0.82 -5.47
N VAL A 95 3.80 -1.70 -5.56
CA VAL A 95 5.10 -1.43 -6.19
C VAL A 95 5.26 -2.33 -7.41
N TRP A 96 6.06 -1.90 -8.35
CA TRP A 96 6.39 -2.65 -9.57
C TRP A 96 7.87 -2.50 -9.90
N LEU A 97 8.37 -3.39 -10.73
CA LEU A 97 9.66 -3.23 -11.38
C LEU A 97 9.46 -2.56 -12.74
N MET A 98 10.30 -1.60 -13.08
CA MET A 98 10.28 -0.95 -14.41
C MET A 98 10.93 -1.82 -15.48
N ARG A 99 11.74 -2.81 -15.07
CA ARG A 99 12.39 -3.80 -15.96
C ARG A 99 11.93 -5.20 -15.58
N LYS A 100 11.92 -6.09 -16.57
CA LYS A 100 11.62 -7.51 -16.36
C LYS A 100 12.69 -8.14 -15.47
N ASP A 101 12.22 -8.88 -14.47
CA ASP A 101 13.06 -9.71 -13.60
C ASP A 101 12.53 -11.15 -13.68
N GLU A 102 13.35 -12.07 -14.17
CA GLU A 102 12.96 -13.49 -14.33
C GLU A 102 12.80 -14.20 -12.98
N ALA A 103 13.49 -13.73 -11.96
CA ALA A 103 13.36 -14.26 -10.60
C ALA A 103 12.02 -13.84 -9.93
N ARG A 104 11.38 -12.78 -10.42
CA ARG A 104 10.12 -12.25 -9.91
C ARG A 104 9.09 -12.11 -11.04
N PRO A 105 8.46 -13.21 -11.48
CA PRO A 105 7.49 -13.17 -12.57
C PRO A 105 6.28 -12.29 -12.21
N ASN A 106 5.67 -11.66 -13.21
CA ASN A 106 4.54 -10.70 -13.06
C ASN A 106 4.85 -9.45 -12.22
N SER A 107 6.12 -9.13 -12.00
CA SER A 107 6.55 -7.98 -11.22
C SER A 107 6.69 -6.69 -12.03
N GLN A 108 6.76 -6.78 -13.35
CA GLN A 108 6.95 -5.64 -14.23
C GLN A 108 5.69 -4.78 -14.34
N LEU A 109 5.89 -3.45 -14.39
CA LEU A 109 4.82 -2.50 -14.64
C LEU A 109 4.31 -2.63 -16.09
N GLU A 110 3.07 -3.05 -16.23
CA GLU A 110 2.37 -3.13 -17.51
C GLU A 110 1.02 -2.42 -17.42
N LEU A 111 0.74 -1.51 -18.34
CA LEU A 111 -0.51 -0.73 -18.33
C LEU A 111 -1.77 -1.60 -18.43
N LYS A 112 -1.67 -2.77 -19.05
CA LYS A 112 -2.81 -3.71 -19.19
C LYS A 112 -3.16 -4.41 -17.89
N THR A 113 -2.17 -4.70 -17.05
CA THR A 113 -2.35 -5.43 -15.79
C THR A 113 -2.38 -4.51 -14.57
N PHE A 114 -1.97 -3.25 -14.73
CA PHE A 114 -1.90 -2.26 -13.67
C PHE A 114 -3.16 -2.21 -12.78
N PRO A 115 -4.39 -2.10 -13.31
CA PRO A 115 -5.59 -2.02 -12.47
C PRO A 115 -5.86 -3.29 -11.66
N LYS A 116 -5.47 -4.45 -12.20
CA LYS A 116 -5.67 -5.76 -11.54
C LYS A 116 -4.62 -6.03 -10.47
N GLN A 117 -3.49 -5.34 -10.53
CA GLN A 117 -2.38 -5.48 -9.59
C GLN A 117 -2.39 -4.43 -8.47
N ILE A 118 -3.42 -3.61 -8.37
CA ILE A 118 -3.57 -2.65 -7.27
C ILE A 118 -4.14 -3.39 -6.06
N ALA A 119 -3.38 -3.38 -4.95
CA ALA A 119 -3.89 -3.80 -3.66
C ALA A 119 -4.87 -2.77 -3.13
N LEU A 120 -6.01 -3.22 -2.64
CA LEU A 120 -7.03 -2.38 -2.04
C LEU A 120 -7.27 -2.81 -0.59
N GLY A 121 -7.35 -1.85 0.30
CA GLY A 121 -7.73 -2.07 1.69
C GLY A 121 -8.66 -0.99 2.19
N THR A 122 -9.55 -1.36 3.07
CA THR A 122 -10.45 -0.44 3.75
C THR A 122 -10.43 -0.68 5.25
N GLY A 123 -11.03 0.20 6.01
CA GLY A 123 -11.15 0.01 7.43
C GLY A 123 -11.75 1.19 8.16
N VAL A 124 -11.75 1.04 9.47
CA VAL A 124 -12.23 2.04 10.42
C VAL A 124 -11.17 2.30 11.47
N GLY A 125 -11.18 3.48 12.03
CA GLY A 125 -10.23 3.86 13.04
C GLY A 125 -10.78 4.89 14.03
N ILE A 126 -10.07 5.02 15.13
CA ILE A 126 -10.31 6.02 16.16
C ILE A 126 -9.07 6.89 16.29
N ARG A 127 -9.30 8.19 16.45
CA ARG A 127 -8.27 9.21 16.70
C ARG A 127 -8.61 9.89 18.02
N TYR A 128 -7.68 9.88 18.94
CA TYR A 128 -7.79 10.63 20.20
C TYR A 128 -6.74 11.73 20.22
N ASP A 129 -7.20 12.96 20.11
CA ASP A 129 -6.37 14.16 20.06
C ASP A 129 -6.23 14.78 21.46
N MET A 130 -5.01 14.78 21.97
CA MET A 130 -4.66 15.33 23.30
C MET A 130 -3.87 16.64 23.18
N ASP A 131 -3.96 17.37 22.07
CA ASP A 131 -3.22 18.59 21.74
C ASP A 131 -1.70 18.39 21.56
N ILE A 132 -1.06 17.61 22.42
CA ILE A 132 0.38 17.32 22.38
C ILE A 132 0.64 15.99 21.63
N LEU A 133 -0.29 15.04 21.71
CA LEU A 133 -0.15 13.68 21.21
C LEU A 133 -1.47 13.21 20.62
N VAL A 134 -1.41 12.55 19.48
CA VAL A 134 -2.57 11.92 18.85
C VAL A 134 -2.40 10.41 18.88
N PHE A 135 -3.29 9.73 19.59
CA PHE A 135 -3.42 8.29 19.52
C PHE A 135 -4.27 7.88 18.32
N ARG A 136 -3.78 6.91 17.59
CA ARG A 136 -4.45 6.36 16.42
C ARG A 136 -4.56 4.85 16.51
N LEU A 137 -5.78 4.33 16.39
CA LEU A 137 -6.05 2.90 16.31
C LEU A 137 -6.84 2.63 15.03
N ASP A 138 -6.30 1.81 14.16
CA ASP A 138 -6.90 1.44 12.88
C ASP A 138 -7.13 -0.08 12.80
N PHE A 139 -8.31 -0.45 12.30
CA PHE A 139 -8.63 -1.81 11.88
C PHE A 139 -8.80 -1.81 10.37
N GLY A 140 -7.90 -2.50 9.67
CA GLY A 140 -7.92 -2.61 8.21
C GLY A 140 -8.29 -4.01 7.75
N ILE A 141 -9.02 -4.07 6.64
CA ILE A 141 -9.43 -5.29 5.97
C ILE A 141 -8.96 -5.19 4.52
N PRO A 142 -8.20 -6.19 4.00
CA PRO A 142 -7.87 -6.23 2.60
C PRO A 142 -9.11 -6.53 1.76
N LEU A 143 -9.32 -5.75 0.69
CA LEU A 143 -10.42 -5.95 -0.26
C LEU A 143 -9.96 -6.66 -1.53
N HIS A 144 -8.78 -6.31 -2.01
CA HIS A 144 -8.22 -6.87 -3.24
C HIS A 144 -6.72 -7.13 -3.08
N LEU A 145 -6.29 -8.32 -3.47
CA LEU A 145 -4.89 -8.74 -3.52
C LEU A 145 -4.35 -8.61 -4.94
N PRO A 146 -3.09 -8.16 -5.13
CA PRO A 146 -2.51 -7.95 -6.45
C PRO A 146 -2.04 -9.22 -7.14
N TYR A 147 -2.16 -10.39 -6.51
CA TYR A 147 -1.79 -11.70 -7.04
C TYR A 147 -3.00 -12.62 -7.15
N ASP A 148 -2.88 -13.64 -7.99
CA ASP A 148 -3.97 -14.60 -8.21
C ASP A 148 -4.26 -15.38 -6.93
N THR A 149 -5.52 -15.32 -6.54
CA THR A 149 -6.11 -16.16 -5.49
C THR A 149 -7.15 -17.07 -6.13
N GLU A 150 -7.55 -18.13 -5.47
CA GLU A 150 -8.62 -19.03 -5.96
C GLU A 150 -9.95 -18.28 -6.23
N ARG A 151 -10.09 -17.03 -5.76
CA ARG A 151 -11.28 -16.19 -5.90
C ARG A 151 -11.00 -14.84 -6.59
N SER A 152 -10.18 -14.84 -7.63
CA SER A 152 -9.89 -13.64 -8.44
C SER A 152 -9.29 -12.46 -7.68
N GLY A 153 -8.60 -12.70 -6.58
CA GLY A 153 -7.91 -11.65 -5.82
C GLY A 153 -8.80 -10.90 -4.82
N TYR A 154 -10.09 -11.16 -4.75
CA TYR A 154 -10.99 -10.51 -3.79
C TYR A 154 -11.17 -11.36 -2.52
N TYR A 155 -11.18 -10.70 -1.39
CA TYR A 155 -11.60 -11.31 -0.13
C TYR A 155 -13.13 -11.35 -0.02
N ASN A 156 -13.65 -12.47 0.41
CA ASN A 156 -15.05 -12.62 0.82
C ASN A 156 -15.19 -12.50 2.33
#